data_ddc36a27d69d24a08fe709b504241520
#
_entry.id   ddc36a27d69d24a08fe709b504241520
#
_cell.length_a   1.000
_cell.length_b   1.000
_cell.length_c   1.000
_cell.angle_alpha   90.00
_cell.angle_beta   90.00
_cell.angle_gamma   90.00
#
_symmetry.space_group_name_H-M   'P 1'
#
loop_
_entity.id
_entity.type
_entity.pdbx_description
1 polymer ?
#
loop_
_entity_poly.entity_id
_entity_poly.type
_entity_poly.pdbx_seq_one_letter_code
_entity_poly.pdbx_strand_id
1 'polypeptide(L)'
;MIVKIAAALWLSLILMLGALPAQGAGAREHLACLVRAYPDFLSSVQGETAVVSHAGEVFLYDEGLGERSFHALLDRADLRAQMSQRYVVEPLTEPPAVNHDPGRLRSNRFFRAMYGVTEDDVRRNVQAVYWAPCNCYLAFNGKSGAAASLRAVGEAVAQNPGLARYLSKPLGSFNWRKVAGTGRMSVHASAAAIDFNLPDGLGRYWRWDGCRQDAVCKYPTAVLENADLKEIVRIFENHGFIWGGKWYHYDAMHFEFRPELVGPRCKG
;
A
#
# COMPACT_ATOMS: atom_id res chain seq x y z
N MET A 1 18.04 81.72 -4.66
CA MET A 1 18.99 80.60 -4.60
C MET A 1 18.13 79.40 -4.09
N ILE A 2 17.64 78.59 -4.98
CA ILE A 2 16.68 77.48 -4.69
C ILE A 2 17.46 76.18 -4.78
N VAL A 3 17.60 75.49 -3.64
CA VAL A 3 18.24 74.15 -3.54
C VAL A 3 17.19 73.11 -3.87
N LYS A 4 17.37 72.35 -4.96
CA LYS A 4 16.55 71.19 -5.29
C LYS A 4 17.12 69.96 -4.56
N ILE A 5 16.31 69.39 -3.66
CA ILE A 5 16.60 68.10 -3.02
C ILE A 5 16.01 67.02 -3.91
N ALA A 6 16.86 66.16 -4.49
CA ALA A 6 16.45 64.98 -5.22
C ALA A 6 16.26 63.78 -4.24
N ALA A 7 15.05 63.33 -4.12
CA ALA A 7 14.72 62.13 -3.34
C ALA A 7 14.93 60.91 -4.25
N ALA A 8 15.91 60.05 -3.89
CA ALA A 8 16.13 58.76 -4.53
C ALA A 8 15.15 57.71 -3.92
N LEU A 9 14.22 57.25 -4.74
CA LEU A 9 13.38 56.09 -4.40
C LEU A 9 14.15 54.79 -4.62
N TRP A 10 14.48 54.11 -3.55
CA TRP A 10 14.97 52.74 -3.59
C TRP A 10 13.78 51.79 -3.74
N LEU A 11 13.62 51.17 -4.92
CA LEU A 11 12.66 50.10 -5.15
C LEU A 11 13.27 48.79 -4.65
N SER A 12 12.85 48.33 -3.47
CA SER A 12 13.24 47.01 -2.95
C SER A 12 12.45 45.95 -3.70
N LEU A 13 13.08 45.24 -4.63
CA LEU A 13 12.55 44.08 -5.32
C LEU A 13 12.55 42.89 -4.36
N ILE A 14 11.41 42.63 -3.71
CA ILE A 14 11.21 41.41 -2.89
C ILE A 14 11.05 40.24 -3.89
N LEU A 15 12.13 39.46 -4.10
CA LEU A 15 12.03 38.16 -4.74
C LEU A 15 11.20 37.23 -3.83
N MET A 16 9.94 37.06 -4.16
CA MET A 16 9.15 35.95 -3.60
C MET A 16 9.71 34.65 -4.20
N LEU A 17 10.58 33.97 -3.46
CA LEU A 17 10.86 32.56 -3.69
C LEU A 17 9.58 31.79 -3.37
N GLY A 18 8.75 31.57 -4.37
CA GLY A 18 7.67 30.61 -4.28
C GLY A 18 8.26 29.24 -3.96
N ALA A 19 7.93 28.68 -2.79
CA ALA A 19 8.23 27.29 -2.50
C ALA A 19 7.57 26.43 -3.60
N LEU A 20 8.39 25.80 -4.43
CA LEU A 20 7.91 24.80 -5.38
C LEU A 20 7.21 23.71 -4.55
N PRO A 21 5.99 23.25 -4.94
CA PRO A 21 5.37 22.14 -4.27
C PRO A 21 6.35 20.96 -4.32
N ALA A 22 6.52 20.28 -3.17
CA ALA A 22 7.32 19.07 -3.09
C ALA A 22 6.81 18.09 -4.16
N GLN A 23 7.53 18.00 -5.27
CA GLN A 23 7.23 17.03 -6.31
C GLN A 23 7.41 15.67 -5.67
N GLY A 24 6.40 14.80 -5.81
CA GLY A 24 6.47 13.43 -5.35
C GLY A 24 7.76 12.76 -5.83
N ALA A 25 8.25 11.75 -5.09
CA ALA A 25 9.48 11.05 -5.40
C ALA A 25 9.58 10.74 -6.89
N GLY A 26 10.72 11.05 -7.49
CA GLY A 26 10.92 10.86 -8.92
C GLY A 26 10.88 9.38 -9.31
N ALA A 27 10.69 9.09 -10.60
CA ALA A 27 10.65 7.72 -11.13
C ALA A 27 11.83 6.87 -10.64
N ARG A 28 13.04 7.45 -10.60
CA ARG A 28 14.24 6.77 -10.12
C ARG A 28 14.14 6.33 -8.66
N GLU A 29 13.57 7.16 -7.78
CA GLU A 29 13.37 6.81 -6.37
C GLU A 29 12.35 5.70 -6.19
N HIS A 30 11.23 5.76 -6.91
CA HIS A 30 10.22 4.69 -6.92
C HIS A 30 10.80 3.36 -7.39
N LEU A 31 11.57 3.36 -8.48
CA LEU A 31 12.22 2.16 -9.02
C LEU A 31 13.28 1.60 -8.06
N ALA A 32 14.09 2.48 -7.47
CA ALA A 32 15.08 2.07 -6.46
C ALA A 32 14.40 1.52 -5.20
N CYS A 33 13.25 2.08 -4.81
CA CYS A 33 12.44 1.57 -3.72
C CYS A 33 11.93 0.15 -4.01
N LEU A 34 11.39 -0.10 -5.21
CA LEU A 34 10.93 -1.43 -5.62
C LEU A 34 12.04 -2.49 -5.52
N VAL A 35 13.25 -2.19 -6.02
CA VAL A 35 14.40 -3.10 -5.94
C VAL A 35 14.79 -3.39 -4.47
N ARG A 36 14.79 -2.36 -3.61
CA ARG A 36 15.09 -2.54 -2.18
C ARG A 36 13.99 -3.32 -1.44
N ALA A 37 12.74 -3.17 -1.86
CA ALA A 37 11.59 -3.84 -1.26
C ALA A 37 11.51 -5.33 -1.65
N TYR A 38 11.93 -5.66 -2.86
CA TYR A 38 11.82 -7.01 -3.44
C TYR A 38 13.18 -7.55 -3.92
N PRO A 39 14.22 -7.62 -3.06
CA PRO A 39 15.59 -7.98 -3.48
C PRO A 39 15.70 -9.41 -4.02
N ASP A 40 14.81 -10.33 -3.59
CA ASP A 40 14.79 -11.73 -4.08
C ASP A 40 14.14 -11.86 -5.46
N PHE A 41 13.43 -10.83 -5.91
CA PHE A 41 12.75 -10.82 -7.20
C PHE A 41 13.42 -9.89 -8.22
N LEU A 42 13.79 -8.67 -7.78
CA LEU A 42 14.39 -7.65 -8.63
C LEU A 42 15.90 -7.60 -8.47
N SER A 43 16.61 -7.50 -9.60
CA SER A 43 18.08 -7.42 -9.65
C SER A 43 18.59 -5.99 -9.73
N SER A 44 17.91 -5.10 -10.48
CA SER A 44 18.43 -3.77 -10.78
C SER A 44 17.37 -2.78 -11.26
N VAL A 45 17.76 -1.51 -11.26
CA VAL A 45 17.04 -0.40 -11.90
C VAL A 45 17.68 -0.11 -13.24
N GLN A 46 16.89 0.07 -14.29
CA GLN A 46 17.33 0.47 -15.63
C GLN A 46 16.97 1.94 -15.88
N GLY A 47 17.91 2.83 -15.59
CA GLY A 47 17.71 4.29 -15.71
C GLY A 47 16.58 4.80 -14.82
N GLU A 48 15.69 5.59 -15.41
CA GLU A 48 14.45 6.08 -14.79
C GLU A 48 13.20 5.42 -15.37
N THR A 49 13.39 4.35 -16.14
CA THR A 49 12.33 3.80 -17.00
C THR A 49 11.83 2.44 -16.58
N ALA A 50 12.63 1.63 -15.89
CA ALA A 50 12.25 0.25 -15.59
C ALA A 50 13.00 -0.36 -14.40
N VAL A 51 12.46 -1.47 -13.89
CA VAL A 51 13.19 -2.45 -13.06
C VAL A 51 13.32 -3.77 -13.80
N VAL A 52 14.38 -4.52 -13.47
CA VAL A 52 14.69 -5.82 -14.08
C VAL A 52 14.66 -6.89 -13.02
N SER A 53 13.98 -8.02 -13.27
CA SER A 53 13.99 -9.17 -12.38
C SER A 53 15.28 -10.00 -12.52
N HIS A 54 15.56 -10.88 -11.56
CA HIS A 54 16.67 -11.84 -11.65
C HIS A 54 16.53 -12.79 -12.86
N ALA A 55 15.31 -13.00 -13.35
CA ALA A 55 15.04 -13.77 -14.56
C ALA A 55 15.21 -12.96 -15.85
N GLY A 56 15.59 -11.68 -15.77
CA GLY A 56 15.78 -10.80 -16.92
C GLY A 56 14.50 -10.16 -17.46
N GLU A 57 13.37 -10.35 -16.79
CA GLU A 57 12.11 -9.69 -17.20
C GLU A 57 12.16 -8.20 -16.84
N VAL A 58 11.76 -7.34 -17.79
CA VAL A 58 11.75 -5.88 -17.66
C VAL A 58 10.34 -5.40 -17.36
N PHE A 59 10.18 -4.59 -16.30
CA PHE A 59 8.94 -3.95 -15.91
C PHE A 59 9.09 -2.43 -16.05
N LEU A 60 8.37 -1.87 -17.02
CA LEU A 60 8.40 -0.43 -17.28
C LEU A 60 7.72 0.34 -16.13
N TYR A 61 8.32 1.46 -15.76
CA TYR A 61 7.72 2.39 -14.81
C TYR A 61 6.44 3.00 -15.37
N ASP A 62 6.50 3.51 -16.58
CA ASP A 62 5.38 4.07 -17.33
C ASP A 62 5.18 3.25 -18.62
N GLU A 63 4.04 2.58 -18.74
CA GLU A 63 3.67 1.80 -19.94
C GLU A 63 2.98 2.66 -21.02
N GLY A 64 3.04 3.99 -20.92
CA GLY A 64 2.41 4.89 -21.88
C GLY A 64 0.88 4.90 -21.80
N LEU A 65 0.31 4.60 -20.62
CA LEU A 65 -1.14 4.50 -20.45
C LEU A 65 -1.86 5.86 -20.52
N GLY A 66 -1.10 6.97 -20.47
CA GLY A 66 -1.62 8.33 -20.44
C GLY A 66 -2.32 8.67 -19.12
N GLU A 67 -3.03 9.80 -19.11
CA GLU A 67 -3.87 10.19 -17.97
C GLU A 67 -5.14 9.34 -17.95
N ARG A 68 -5.44 8.75 -16.79
CA ARG A 68 -6.60 7.91 -16.58
C ARG A 68 -7.29 8.24 -15.28
N SER A 69 -8.60 8.01 -15.24
CA SER A 69 -9.35 8.08 -13.99
C SER A 69 -8.85 7.01 -13.00
N PHE A 70 -9.03 7.26 -11.71
CA PHE A 70 -8.71 6.29 -10.67
C PHE A 70 -9.31 4.90 -10.96
N HIS A 71 -10.55 4.85 -11.41
CA HIS A 71 -11.23 3.60 -11.73
C HIS A 71 -10.60 2.84 -12.90
N ALA A 72 -10.19 3.55 -13.96
CA ALA A 72 -9.49 2.93 -15.07
C ALA A 72 -8.10 2.40 -14.66
N LEU A 73 -7.41 3.10 -13.75
CA LEU A 73 -6.14 2.65 -13.19
C LEU A 73 -6.28 1.42 -12.28
N LEU A 74 -7.41 1.27 -11.59
CA LEU A 74 -7.68 0.03 -10.83
C LEU A 74 -7.65 -1.21 -11.73
N ASP A 75 -8.12 -1.13 -12.97
CA ASP A 75 -8.17 -2.27 -13.89
C ASP A 75 -6.84 -2.51 -14.61
N ARG A 76 -6.09 -1.44 -14.87
CA ARG A 76 -4.81 -1.50 -15.58
C ARG A 76 -3.85 -0.44 -15.05
N ALA A 77 -3.12 -0.77 -14.00
CA ALA A 77 -2.04 0.05 -13.46
C ALA A 77 -0.68 -0.46 -13.97
N ASP A 78 0.21 0.48 -14.26
CA ASP A 78 1.65 0.28 -14.38
C ASP A 78 2.36 0.54 -13.04
N LEU A 79 3.69 0.51 -13.01
CA LEU A 79 4.45 0.80 -11.79
C LEU A 79 4.34 2.26 -11.36
N ARG A 80 4.17 3.21 -12.30
CA ARG A 80 3.94 4.61 -12.00
C ARG A 80 2.63 4.80 -11.24
N ALA A 81 1.55 4.21 -11.71
CA ALA A 81 0.27 4.24 -11.03
C ALA A 81 0.33 3.53 -9.66
N GLN A 82 1.02 2.38 -9.58
CA GLN A 82 1.22 1.65 -8.33
C GLN A 82 1.90 2.48 -7.25
N MET A 83 2.86 3.31 -7.62
CA MET A 83 3.64 4.16 -6.71
C MET A 83 3.09 5.59 -6.58
N SER A 84 1.98 5.94 -7.28
CA SER A 84 1.49 7.32 -7.38
C SER A 84 0.85 7.86 -6.11
N GLN A 85 0.33 6.99 -5.25
CA GLN A 85 -0.33 7.38 -4.01
C GLN A 85 0.54 7.03 -2.81
N ARG A 86 0.90 8.05 -2.04
CA ARG A 86 1.72 7.87 -0.84
C ARG A 86 0.91 7.18 0.25
N TYR A 87 1.44 6.08 0.79
CA TYR A 87 0.94 5.46 2.00
C TYR A 87 1.56 6.15 3.23
N VAL A 88 0.71 6.69 4.10
CA VAL A 88 1.13 7.36 5.34
C VAL A 88 1.23 6.31 6.45
N VAL A 89 2.43 6.10 6.99
CA VAL A 89 2.68 5.09 8.04
C VAL A 89 2.15 5.55 9.40
N GLU A 90 2.14 6.89 9.65
CA GLU A 90 1.60 7.47 10.87
C GLU A 90 0.09 7.16 11.00
N PRO A 91 -0.46 7.06 12.23
CA PRO A 91 -1.89 6.91 12.42
C PRO A 91 -2.68 8.03 11.74
N LEU A 92 -3.72 7.68 10.99
CA LEU A 92 -4.61 8.69 10.43
C LEU A 92 -5.35 9.44 11.54
N THR A 93 -5.44 10.75 11.40
CA THR A 93 -6.22 11.65 12.28
C THR A 93 -7.54 12.08 11.65
N GLU A 94 -7.65 11.92 10.33
CA GLU A 94 -8.82 12.27 9.54
C GLU A 94 -9.07 11.24 8.43
N PRO A 95 -10.29 11.15 7.89
CA PRO A 95 -10.62 10.25 6.78
C PRO A 95 -9.76 10.54 5.53
N PRO A 96 -9.40 9.50 4.76
CA PRO A 96 -8.69 9.68 3.50
C PRO A 96 -9.47 10.50 2.48
N ALA A 97 -8.75 11.26 1.64
CA ALA A 97 -9.35 12.00 0.54
C ALA A 97 -10.01 11.05 -0.49
N VAL A 98 -10.97 11.58 -1.25
CA VAL A 98 -11.68 10.82 -2.30
C VAL A 98 -10.71 10.16 -3.26
N ASN A 99 -10.88 8.86 -3.49
CA ASN A 99 -10.01 8.02 -4.34
C ASN A 99 -8.55 7.92 -3.87
N HIS A 100 -8.25 8.28 -2.63
CA HIS A 100 -6.94 8.02 -2.03
C HIS A 100 -6.93 6.62 -1.42
N ASP A 101 -6.48 5.65 -2.19
CA ASP A 101 -6.42 4.21 -1.83
C ASP A 101 -5.00 3.67 -2.10
N PRO A 102 -3.98 4.12 -1.36
CA PRO A 102 -2.58 3.74 -1.63
C PRO A 102 -2.40 2.23 -1.54
N GLY A 103 -1.88 1.64 -2.62
CA GLY A 103 -1.69 0.20 -2.76
C GLY A 103 -2.81 -0.52 -3.53
N ARG A 104 -4.00 0.05 -3.69
CA ARG A 104 -5.05 -0.58 -4.52
C ARG A 104 -4.77 -0.52 -6.01
N LEU A 105 -4.02 0.48 -6.48
CA LEU A 105 -3.46 0.50 -7.82
C LEU A 105 -2.27 -0.46 -7.87
N ARG A 106 -2.38 -1.55 -8.61
CA ARG A 106 -1.34 -2.59 -8.70
C ARG A 106 -1.10 -2.98 -10.15
N SER A 107 0.17 -3.06 -10.54
CA SER A 107 0.55 -3.71 -11.79
C SER A 107 0.32 -5.22 -11.68
N ASN A 108 -0.74 -5.72 -12.32
CA ASN A 108 -1.04 -7.15 -12.33
C ASN A 108 0.09 -7.98 -12.95
N ARG A 109 0.77 -7.43 -13.96
CA ARG A 109 1.90 -8.08 -14.60
C ARG A 109 3.04 -8.28 -13.60
N PHE A 110 3.39 -7.24 -12.85
CA PHE A 110 4.45 -7.28 -11.83
C PHE A 110 4.13 -8.28 -10.72
N PHE A 111 2.92 -8.24 -10.17
CA PHE A 111 2.49 -9.14 -9.09
C PHE A 111 2.43 -10.59 -9.54
N ARG A 112 1.94 -10.85 -10.75
CA ARG A 112 1.89 -12.22 -11.29
C ARG A 112 3.27 -12.79 -11.57
N ALA A 113 4.19 -11.99 -12.09
CA ALA A 113 5.58 -12.43 -12.31
C ALA A 113 6.26 -12.77 -10.98
N MET A 114 6.00 -12.00 -9.91
CA MET A 114 6.60 -12.21 -8.61
C MET A 114 5.99 -13.39 -7.85
N TYR A 115 4.67 -13.49 -7.78
CA TYR A 115 3.97 -14.46 -6.91
C TYR A 115 3.48 -15.71 -7.62
N GLY A 116 3.21 -15.65 -8.92
CA GLY A 116 2.71 -16.74 -9.74
C GLY A 116 1.68 -16.29 -10.78
N VAL A 117 1.76 -16.87 -11.98
CA VAL A 117 0.88 -16.52 -13.12
C VAL A 117 -0.44 -17.29 -13.08
N THR A 118 -0.41 -18.54 -12.59
CA THR A 118 -1.56 -19.43 -12.44
C THR A 118 -1.80 -19.75 -10.97
N GLU A 119 -2.96 -20.32 -10.66
CA GLU A 119 -3.25 -20.80 -9.31
C GLU A 119 -2.22 -21.81 -8.82
N ASP A 120 -1.83 -22.74 -9.69
CA ASP A 120 -0.81 -23.75 -9.38
C ASP A 120 0.57 -23.14 -9.12
N ASP A 121 0.94 -22.08 -9.86
CA ASP A 121 2.19 -21.36 -9.59
C ASP A 121 2.18 -20.74 -8.19
N VAL A 122 1.08 -20.09 -7.81
CA VAL A 122 0.95 -19.51 -6.48
C VAL A 122 0.93 -20.60 -5.42
N ARG A 123 0.17 -21.70 -5.61
CA ARG A 123 0.09 -22.82 -4.66
C ARG A 123 1.46 -23.44 -4.38
N ARG A 124 2.31 -23.58 -5.38
CA ARG A 124 3.69 -24.07 -5.21
C ARG A 124 4.57 -23.18 -4.33
N ASN A 125 4.24 -21.88 -4.27
CA ASN A 125 4.97 -20.90 -3.47
C ASN A 125 4.34 -20.64 -2.09
N VAL A 126 3.14 -21.17 -1.82
CA VAL A 126 2.46 -21.02 -0.54
C VAL A 126 3.15 -21.86 0.53
N GLN A 127 3.33 -21.26 1.69
CA GLN A 127 3.84 -21.88 2.91
C GLN A 127 2.78 -21.83 4.02
N ALA A 128 2.79 -22.82 4.90
CA ALA A 128 2.02 -22.80 6.14
C ALA A 128 2.74 -21.92 7.17
N VAL A 129 2.18 -20.76 7.47
CA VAL A 129 2.69 -19.84 8.47
C VAL A 129 1.94 -20.07 9.78
N TYR A 130 2.69 -20.44 10.85
CA TYR A 130 2.09 -20.54 12.17
C TYR A 130 1.68 -19.15 12.66
N TRP A 131 0.40 -19.02 13.04
CA TRP A 131 -0.23 -17.79 13.51
C TRP A 131 -0.58 -17.92 15.00
N ALA A 132 0.30 -17.39 15.85
CA ALA A 132 0.22 -17.53 17.30
C ALA A 132 -1.13 -17.02 17.90
N PRO A 133 -1.74 -15.91 17.45
CA PRO A 133 -2.99 -15.42 18.04
C PRO A 133 -4.18 -16.41 18.01
N CYS A 134 -4.19 -17.39 17.09
CA CYS A 134 -5.23 -18.42 17.07
C CYS A 134 -4.68 -19.84 17.26
N ASN A 135 -3.39 -20.00 17.45
CA ASN A 135 -2.73 -21.33 17.47
C ASN A 135 -3.07 -22.14 16.20
N CYS A 136 -3.01 -21.50 15.03
CA CYS A 136 -3.40 -22.09 13.76
C CYS A 136 -2.37 -21.82 12.66
N TYR A 137 -2.58 -22.38 11.46
CA TYR A 137 -1.72 -22.14 10.32
C TYR A 137 -2.46 -21.36 9.23
N LEU A 138 -1.76 -20.40 8.63
CA LEU A 138 -2.23 -19.57 7.53
C LEU A 138 -1.45 -19.91 6.26
N ALA A 139 -2.13 -19.98 5.13
CA ALA A 139 -1.53 -20.18 3.82
C ALA A 139 -1.02 -18.83 3.28
N PHE A 140 0.29 -18.61 3.20
CA PHE A 140 0.86 -17.35 2.73
C PHE A 140 2.02 -17.57 1.77
N ASN A 141 2.22 -16.64 0.81
CA ASN A 141 3.24 -16.81 -0.23
C ASN A 141 4.65 -16.67 0.37
N GLY A 142 5.53 -17.62 0.07
CA GLY A 142 6.92 -17.60 0.51
C GLY A 142 7.83 -16.65 -0.28
N LYS A 143 7.36 -16.14 -1.44
CA LYS A 143 8.16 -15.22 -2.26
C LYS A 143 8.29 -13.85 -1.62
N SER A 144 9.40 -13.20 -1.92
CA SER A 144 9.70 -11.81 -1.52
C SER A 144 9.59 -11.53 -0.03
N GLY A 145 9.72 -12.56 0.81
CA GLY A 145 9.67 -12.41 2.27
C GLY A 145 8.27 -12.33 2.87
N ALA A 146 7.18 -12.43 2.09
CA ALA A 146 5.82 -12.20 2.57
C ALA A 146 5.42 -13.15 3.72
N ALA A 147 5.67 -14.47 3.61
CA ALA A 147 5.37 -15.43 4.67
C ALA A 147 6.22 -15.21 5.93
N ALA A 148 7.50 -14.84 5.78
CA ALA A 148 8.38 -14.53 6.91
C ALA A 148 7.91 -13.28 7.65
N SER A 149 7.50 -12.24 6.92
CA SER A 149 6.92 -11.02 7.48
C SER A 149 5.63 -11.29 8.24
N LEU A 150 4.72 -12.13 7.70
CA LEU A 150 3.49 -12.48 8.42
C LEU A 150 3.78 -13.25 9.72
N ARG A 151 4.76 -14.15 9.70
CA ARG A 151 5.19 -14.86 10.93
C ARG A 151 5.69 -13.88 11.98
N ALA A 152 6.55 -12.94 11.60
CA ALA A 152 7.09 -11.93 12.51
C ALA A 152 5.99 -11.04 13.11
N VAL A 153 4.95 -10.68 12.33
CA VAL A 153 3.76 -9.99 12.85
C VAL A 153 3.07 -10.85 13.91
N GLY A 154 2.85 -12.13 13.63
CA GLY A 154 2.19 -13.04 14.57
C GLY A 154 2.93 -13.17 15.90
N GLU A 155 4.25 -13.28 15.83
CA GLU A 155 5.15 -13.31 17.00
C GLU A 155 5.08 -11.99 17.80
N ALA A 156 5.13 -10.84 17.12
CA ALA A 156 5.07 -9.53 17.76
C ALA A 156 3.71 -9.29 18.45
N VAL A 157 2.60 -9.65 17.80
CA VAL A 157 1.24 -9.51 18.35
C VAL A 157 1.04 -10.46 19.55
N ALA A 158 1.59 -11.67 19.50
CA ALA A 158 1.45 -12.65 20.58
C ALA A 158 2.10 -12.20 21.90
N GLN A 159 3.04 -11.25 21.88
CA GLN A 159 3.62 -10.64 23.07
C GLN A 159 2.61 -9.78 23.86
N ASN A 160 1.49 -9.38 23.21
CA ASN A 160 0.42 -8.62 23.85
C ASN A 160 -0.92 -9.35 23.71
N PRO A 161 -1.37 -10.09 24.74
CA PRO A 161 -2.64 -10.82 24.68
C PRO A 161 -3.87 -9.93 24.41
N GLY A 162 -3.82 -8.66 24.79
CA GLY A 162 -4.85 -7.68 24.49
C GLY A 162 -5.02 -7.42 22.99
N LEU A 163 -3.91 -7.41 22.23
CA LEU A 163 -3.94 -7.28 20.77
C LEU A 163 -4.23 -8.62 20.06
N ALA A 164 -3.76 -9.74 20.61
CA ALA A 164 -3.94 -11.06 20.03
C ALA A 164 -5.44 -11.41 19.80
N ARG A 165 -6.32 -10.97 20.71
CA ARG A 165 -7.77 -11.17 20.57
C ARG A 165 -8.36 -10.61 19.27
N TYR A 166 -7.84 -9.49 18.76
CA TYR A 166 -8.29 -8.88 17.51
C TYR A 166 -7.98 -9.75 16.28
N LEU A 167 -6.90 -10.52 16.34
CA LEU A 167 -6.35 -11.27 15.24
C LEU A 167 -6.52 -12.79 15.40
N SER A 168 -7.31 -13.23 16.40
CA SER A 168 -7.58 -14.64 16.68
C SER A 168 -8.57 -15.29 15.71
N LYS A 169 -9.24 -14.50 14.85
CA LYS A 169 -10.25 -14.98 13.90
C LYS A 169 -9.88 -14.53 12.47
N PRO A 170 -8.87 -15.18 11.83
CA PRO A 170 -8.58 -14.91 10.44
C PRO A 170 -9.75 -15.36 9.55
N LEU A 171 -10.13 -14.52 8.59
CA LEU A 171 -11.16 -14.81 7.60
C LEU A 171 -10.60 -15.49 6.35
N GLY A 172 -9.29 -15.31 6.09
CA GLY A 172 -8.57 -15.98 5.02
C GLY A 172 -7.39 -15.19 4.50
N SER A 173 -6.46 -15.93 3.91
CA SER A 173 -5.25 -15.36 3.30
C SER A 173 -5.12 -15.72 1.82
N PHE A 174 -5.19 -16.98 1.44
CA PHE A 174 -5.14 -17.44 0.06
C PHE A 174 -6.53 -17.77 -0.48
N ASN A 175 -6.92 -17.10 -1.56
CA ASN A 175 -8.17 -17.40 -2.27
C ASN A 175 -8.01 -16.98 -3.75
N TRP A 176 -7.93 -17.97 -4.65
CA TRP A 176 -7.80 -17.73 -6.09
C TRP A 176 -9.13 -17.27 -6.68
N ARG A 177 -9.34 -15.95 -6.68
CA ARG A 177 -10.57 -15.33 -7.17
C ARG A 177 -10.34 -13.94 -7.74
N LYS A 178 -11.29 -13.49 -8.54
CA LYS A 178 -11.41 -12.09 -8.92
C LYS A 178 -12.05 -11.26 -7.80
N VAL A 179 -11.79 -9.97 -7.79
CA VAL A 179 -12.55 -9.01 -6.96
C VAL A 179 -13.99 -8.98 -7.46
N ALA A 180 -14.94 -9.10 -6.54
CA ALA A 180 -16.37 -9.16 -6.87
C ALA A 180 -16.81 -7.97 -7.74
N GLY A 181 -17.50 -8.28 -8.84
CA GLY A 181 -18.00 -7.28 -9.80
C GLY A 181 -16.92 -6.65 -10.70
N THR A 182 -15.72 -7.26 -10.80
CA THR A 182 -14.62 -6.76 -11.65
C THR A 182 -13.93 -7.88 -12.42
N GLY A 183 -13.12 -7.53 -13.44
CA GLY A 183 -12.22 -8.46 -14.13
C GLY A 183 -10.89 -8.72 -13.41
N ARG A 184 -10.60 -8.00 -12.33
CA ARG A 184 -9.31 -7.99 -11.64
C ARG A 184 -9.12 -9.16 -10.69
N MET A 185 -7.90 -9.71 -10.64
CA MET A 185 -7.55 -10.67 -9.60
C MET A 185 -7.47 -9.97 -8.23
N SER A 186 -8.02 -10.63 -7.22
CA SER A 186 -7.82 -10.22 -5.83
C SER A 186 -6.35 -10.40 -5.44
N VAL A 187 -5.84 -9.58 -4.53
CA VAL A 187 -4.51 -9.79 -3.95
C VAL A 187 -4.42 -11.08 -3.13
N HIS A 188 -5.55 -11.56 -2.59
CA HIS A 188 -5.63 -12.89 -1.96
C HIS A 188 -5.28 -14.02 -2.94
N ALA A 189 -5.48 -13.82 -4.25
CA ALA A 189 -5.04 -14.78 -5.25
C ALA A 189 -3.51 -14.93 -5.32
N SER A 190 -2.75 -13.92 -4.87
CA SER A 190 -1.29 -13.99 -4.74
C SER A 190 -0.84 -14.59 -3.40
N ALA A 191 -1.77 -14.91 -2.49
CA ALA A 191 -1.48 -15.31 -1.10
C ALA A 191 -0.58 -14.30 -0.36
N ALA A 192 -0.74 -13.00 -0.64
CA ALA A 192 0.05 -11.90 -0.08
C ALA A 192 -0.81 -10.90 0.71
N ALA A 193 -2.04 -11.29 1.06
CA ALA A 193 -2.96 -10.51 1.89
C ALA A 193 -3.69 -11.42 2.87
N ILE A 194 -4.20 -10.82 3.94
CA ILE A 194 -4.98 -11.50 4.98
C ILE A 194 -6.07 -10.58 5.50
N ASP A 195 -7.24 -11.18 5.76
CA ASP A 195 -8.37 -10.52 6.40
C ASP A 195 -8.62 -11.10 7.80
N PHE A 196 -9.03 -10.25 8.74
CA PHE A 196 -9.41 -10.64 10.09
C PHE A 196 -10.82 -10.21 10.43
N ASN A 197 -11.55 -11.05 11.16
CA ASN A 197 -12.82 -10.67 11.77
C ASN A 197 -12.54 -9.83 13.01
N LEU A 198 -12.40 -8.51 12.83
CA LEU A 198 -12.14 -7.58 13.92
C LEU A 198 -13.35 -7.47 14.85
N PRO A 199 -13.12 -7.43 16.20
CA PRO A 199 -14.19 -7.30 17.19
C PRO A 199 -14.82 -5.89 17.19
N ASP A 200 -15.88 -5.73 17.97
CA ASP A 200 -16.50 -4.46 18.36
C ASP A 200 -16.94 -3.58 17.16
N GLY A 201 -17.31 -4.21 16.04
CA GLY A 201 -17.76 -3.50 14.84
C GLY A 201 -16.66 -2.78 14.07
N LEU A 202 -15.38 -3.06 14.37
CA LEU A 202 -14.22 -2.49 13.68
C LEU A 202 -13.98 -3.12 12.30
N GLY A 203 -14.52 -4.34 12.05
CA GLY A 203 -14.45 -5.03 10.77
C GLY A 203 -15.36 -4.38 9.72
N ARG A 204 -15.01 -3.18 9.24
CA ARG A 204 -15.81 -2.39 8.30
C ARG A 204 -15.27 -2.51 6.89
N TYR A 205 -16.21 -2.64 5.95
CA TYR A 205 -15.92 -2.66 4.51
C TYR A 205 -16.89 -1.73 3.79
N TRP A 206 -16.35 -0.80 2.99
CA TRP A 206 -17.10 0.29 2.37
C TRP A 206 -18.37 -0.15 1.61
N ARG A 207 -18.34 -1.31 0.91
CA ARG A 207 -19.53 -1.82 0.21
C ARG A 207 -20.60 -2.35 1.14
N TRP A 208 -20.21 -2.94 2.27
CA TRP A 208 -21.18 -3.41 3.26
C TRP A 208 -21.87 -2.27 3.97
N ASP A 209 -21.19 -1.13 4.05
CA ASP A 209 -21.75 0.11 4.60
C ASP A 209 -22.59 0.90 3.58
N GLY A 210 -22.96 0.26 2.44
CA GLY A 210 -23.82 0.83 1.41
C GLY A 210 -23.15 1.86 0.49
N CYS A 211 -21.84 2.01 0.56
CA CYS A 211 -21.10 2.89 -0.33
C CYS A 211 -21.10 2.35 -1.77
N ARG A 212 -21.29 3.27 -2.72
CA ARG A 212 -21.16 3.01 -4.15
C ARG A 212 -19.94 3.74 -4.69
N GLN A 213 -19.42 3.22 -5.80
CA GLN A 213 -18.21 3.74 -6.44
C GLN A 213 -18.29 5.24 -6.80
N ASP A 214 -19.51 5.71 -7.12
CA ASP A 214 -19.79 7.07 -7.58
C ASP A 214 -20.38 7.96 -6.47
N ALA A 215 -20.45 7.48 -5.23
CA ALA A 215 -21.03 8.21 -4.11
C ALA A 215 -19.98 8.57 -3.07
N VAL A 216 -20.19 9.70 -2.40
CA VAL A 216 -19.37 10.07 -1.24
C VAL A 216 -19.64 9.08 -0.12
N CYS A 217 -18.61 8.35 0.31
CA CYS A 217 -18.70 7.39 1.39
C CYS A 217 -18.47 8.06 2.74
N LYS A 218 -19.34 7.77 3.72
CA LYS A 218 -19.09 8.15 5.10
C LYS A 218 -18.05 7.21 5.70
N TYR A 219 -16.88 7.72 5.98
CA TYR A 219 -15.80 6.94 6.58
C TYR A 219 -16.13 6.58 8.04
N PRO A 220 -15.90 5.33 8.50
CA PRO A 220 -16.16 4.89 9.87
C PRO A 220 -15.05 5.37 10.82
N THR A 221 -15.17 6.59 11.35
CA THR A 221 -14.12 7.22 12.18
C THR A 221 -13.75 6.42 13.44
N ALA A 222 -14.65 5.57 13.95
CA ALA A 222 -14.38 4.69 15.09
C ALA A 222 -13.13 3.79 14.87
N VAL A 223 -12.82 3.40 13.60
CA VAL A 223 -11.61 2.61 13.31
C VAL A 223 -10.33 3.42 13.49
N LEU A 224 -10.41 4.76 13.36
CA LEU A 224 -9.28 5.68 13.57
C LEU A 224 -9.06 6.00 15.05
N GLU A 225 -10.05 5.81 15.89
CA GLU A 225 -10.00 6.17 17.31
C GLU A 225 -9.52 4.99 18.19
N ASN A 226 -9.66 3.75 17.71
CA ASN A 226 -9.31 2.56 18.49
C ASN A 226 -7.80 2.41 18.66
N ALA A 227 -7.33 2.50 19.91
CA ALA A 227 -5.90 2.48 20.24
C ALA A 227 -5.24 1.12 19.95
N ASP A 228 -5.94 0.01 20.24
CA ASP A 228 -5.43 -1.35 19.99
C ASP A 228 -5.27 -1.60 18.49
N LEU A 229 -6.24 -1.15 17.68
CA LEU A 229 -6.17 -1.28 16.23
C LEU A 229 -5.04 -0.44 15.63
N LYS A 230 -4.82 0.79 16.14
CA LYS A 230 -3.66 1.61 15.74
C LYS A 230 -2.34 0.89 15.99
N GLU A 231 -2.21 0.27 17.15
CA GLU A 231 -0.98 -0.48 17.50
C GLU A 231 -0.82 -1.72 16.63
N ILE A 232 -1.89 -2.46 16.35
CA ILE A 232 -1.88 -3.58 15.40
C ILE A 232 -1.42 -3.11 14.02
N VAL A 233 -2.01 -2.04 13.50
CA VAL A 233 -1.62 -1.46 12.21
C VAL A 233 -0.14 -1.10 12.19
N ARG A 234 0.37 -0.45 13.24
CA ARG A 234 1.80 -0.11 13.37
C ARG A 234 2.69 -1.36 13.34
N ILE A 235 2.29 -2.45 14.01
CA ILE A 235 3.04 -3.71 13.97
C ILE A 235 3.08 -4.26 12.54
N PHE A 236 1.95 -4.32 11.84
CA PHE A 236 1.89 -4.78 10.46
C PHE A 236 2.75 -3.92 9.52
N GLU A 237 2.67 -2.59 9.64
CA GLU A 237 3.44 -1.64 8.82
C GLU A 237 4.94 -1.78 9.03
N ASN A 238 5.38 -2.02 10.26
CA ASN A 238 6.79 -2.28 10.57
C ASN A 238 7.33 -3.58 9.94
N HIS A 239 6.42 -4.47 9.52
CA HIS A 239 6.76 -5.73 8.86
C HIS A 239 6.39 -5.74 7.36
N GLY A 240 6.20 -4.56 6.76
CA GLY A 240 6.01 -4.43 5.31
C GLY A 240 4.58 -4.59 4.83
N PHE A 241 3.58 -4.53 5.70
CA PHE A 241 2.17 -4.58 5.31
C PHE A 241 1.55 -3.20 5.27
N ILE A 242 0.63 -2.99 4.34
CA ILE A 242 -0.31 -1.88 4.37
C ILE A 242 -1.65 -2.34 4.98
N TRP A 243 -2.43 -1.39 5.48
CA TRP A 243 -3.75 -1.62 6.03
C TRP A 243 -4.84 -0.95 5.17
N GLY A 244 -5.85 -1.72 4.77
CA GLY A 244 -6.96 -1.23 3.94
C GLY A 244 -7.89 -0.22 4.64
N GLY A 245 -7.78 -0.08 5.97
CA GLY A 245 -8.46 0.98 6.70
C GLY A 245 -7.92 2.39 6.37
N LYS A 246 -6.74 2.52 5.76
CA LYS A 246 -6.18 3.80 5.30
C LYS A 246 -6.63 4.18 3.87
N TRP A 247 -7.60 3.49 3.32
CA TRP A 247 -8.18 3.78 2.01
C TRP A 247 -9.47 4.59 2.12
N TYR A 248 -9.74 5.44 1.14
CA TYR A 248 -11.05 6.08 0.99
C TYR A 248 -12.16 5.03 0.84
N HIS A 249 -11.93 4.02 -0.01
CA HIS A 249 -12.77 2.84 -0.10
C HIS A 249 -12.29 1.80 0.93
N TYR A 250 -12.47 2.11 2.19
CA TYR A 250 -11.91 1.38 3.32
C TYR A 250 -12.26 -0.10 3.34
N ASP A 251 -11.28 -0.88 3.76
CA ASP A 251 -11.40 -2.29 4.09
C ASP A 251 -10.61 -2.54 5.40
N ALA A 252 -11.25 -2.27 6.52
CA ALA A 252 -10.58 -2.28 7.82
C ALA A 252 -10.12 -3.68 8.26
N MET A 253 -10.66 -4.73 7.64
CA MET A 253 -10.26 -6.11 7.92
C MET A 253 -8.96 -6.51 7.21
N HIS A 254 -8.60 -5.78 6.14
CA HIS A 254 -7.61 -6.17 5.15
C HIS A 254 -6.21 -5.66 5.44
N PHE A 255 -5.23 -6.57 5.41
CA PHE A 255 -3.80 -6.27 5.42
C PHE A 255 -3.13 -6.91 4.20
N GLU A 256 -2.26 -6.16 3.52
CA GLU A 256 -1.60 -6.60 2.28
C GLU A 256 -0.10 -6.37 2.37
N PHE A 257 0.72 -7.37 2.01
CA PHE A 257 2.18 -7.23 2.01
C PHE A 257 2.64 -6.36 0.85
N ARG A 258 3.09 -5.15 1.19
CA ARG A 258 3.50 -4.08 0.26
C ARG A 258 4.71 -3.31 0.81
N PRO A 259 5.87 -3.97 0.95
CA PRO A 259 7.06 -3.35 1.56
C PRO A 259 7.56 -2.12 0.81
N GLU A 260 7.24 -1.98 -0.48
CA GLU A 260 7.57 -0.79 -1.28
C GLU A 260 6.78 0.46 -0.88
N LEU A 261 5.69 0.31 -0.13
CA LEU A 261 4.87 1.44 0.30
C LEU A 261 5.12 1.86 1.77
N VAL A 262 5.62 0.95 2.60
CA VAL A 262 5.78 1.18 4.05
C VAL A 262 7.22 1.02 4.53
N GLY A 263 8.08 0.40 3.74
CA GLY A 263 9.45 0.06 4.15
C GLY A 263 10.27 1.30 4.50
N PRO A 264 11.10 1.25 5.55
CA PRO A 264 12.00 2.35 5.91
C PRO A 264 12.99 2.69 4.79
N ARG A 265 13.19 1.77 3.87
CA ARG A 265 14.05 1.92 2.67
C ARG A 265 13.37 2.71 1.55
N CYS A 266 12.08 3.00 1.68
CA CYS A 266 11.25 3.68 0.67
C CYS A 266 10.65 4.99 1.18
N LYS A 267 11.03 5.41 2.40
CA LYS A 267 10.66 6.72 2.92
C LYS A 267 11.53 7.76 2.21
N GLY A 268 10.93 8.51 1.28
CA GLY A 268 11.50 9.71 0.71
C GLY A 268 11.17 10.91 1.58
#